data_b6e0acdd602bdf4051216e0c317940d9
#
_entry.id   b6e0acdd602bdf4051216e0c317940d9
#
_cell.length_a   1.000
_cell.length_b   1.000
_cell.length_c   1.000
_cell.angle_alpha   90.00
_cell.angle_beta   90.00
_cell.angle_gamma   90.00
#
_symmetry.space_group_name_H-M   'P 1'
#
loop_
_entity.id
_entity.type
_entity.pdbx_description
1 polymer ?
#
loop_
_entity_poly.entity_id
_entity_poly.type
_entity_poly.pdbx_seq_one_letter_code
_entity_poly.pdbx_strand_id
1 'polypeptide(L)'
;FLVILPLPTKEEVIKMKVIHPQLIPLTFIKDIVEDLIELKQINILKIITIPSIYTVIFNIIMFMPLGVYLRYYYKCSLKKTIIISLLISLFFELTQLTGLYYIYPRAYRNFDVDDLLINTLGGLLGYLIISPIQKHLPTREDIDTKSLKEGQKVSSLRRITLFLGDIFIYLLMIMLVSILINNKYINLSLAVLYFIIIPYFNHN
;
A
#
# COMPACT_ATOMS: atom_id res chain seq x y z
N PHE A 1 -2.65 5.54 -1.60
CA PHE A 1 -3.58 6.01 -0.57
C PHE A 1 -4.93 6.40 -1.19
N LEU A 2 -4.91 7.23 -2.22
CA LEU A 2 -6.13 7.58 -2.98
C LEU A 2 -6.74 6.40 -3.75
N VAL A 3 -6.00 5.33 -3.95
CA VAL A 3 -6.42 4.15 -4.69
C VAL A 3 -7.28 3.20 -3.84
N ILE A 4 -7.07 3.18 -2.53
CA ILE A 4 -7.75 2.25 -1.63
C ILE A 4 -8.53 2.97 -0.52
N LEU A 5 -8.10 4.17 -0.10
CA LEU A 5 -8.72 4.90 1.02
C LEU A 5 -9.13 6.34 0.60
N PRO A 6 -10.23 6.88 1.12
CA PRO A 6 -11.13 6.22 2.06
C PRO A 6 -11.99 5.14 1.39
N LEU A 7 -12.17 4.02 2.08
CA LEU A 7 -13.08 2.98 1.61
C LEU A 7 -14.52 3.48 1.73
N PRO A 8 -15.36 3.31 0.69
CA PRO A 8 -16.77 3.66 0.77
C PRO A 8 -17.50 2.73 1.74
N THR A 9 -18.60 3.18 2.29
CA THR A 9 -19.49 2.32 3.06
C THR A 9 -20.22 1.33 2.14
N LYS A 10 -20.70 0.21 2.67
CA LYS A 10 -21.47 -0.77 1.88
C LYS A 10 -22.71 -0.14 1.24
N GLU A 11 -23.36 0.80 1.94
CA GLU A 11 -24.54 1.51 1.45
C GLU A 11 -24.20 2.44 0.28
N GLU A 12 -23.06 3.13 0.34
CA GLU A 12 -22.57 3.94 -0.77
C GLU A 12 -22.27 3.10 -1.99
N VAL A 13 -21.61 1.95 -1.83
CA VAL A 13 -21.31 1.04 -2.93
C VAL A 13 -22.60 0.52 -3.60
N ILE A 14 -23.65 0.23 -2.84
CA ILE A 14 -24.95 -0.17 -3.37
C ILE A 14 -25.59 0.93 -4.24
N LYS A 15 -25.41 2.20 -3.84
CA LYS A 15 -25.97 3.37 -4.55
C LYS A 15 -25.13 3.80 -5.75
N MET A 16 -23.88 3.37 -5.87
CA MET A 16 -23.01 3.71 -7.00
C MET A 16 -23.60 3.19 -8.31
N LYS A 17 -23.31 3.84 -9.43
CA LYS A 17 -23.62 3.31 -10.76
C LYS A 17 -22.88 1.99 -10.98
N VAL A 18 -23.46 1.10 -11.81
CA VAL A 18 -22.76 -0.13 -12.22
C VAL A 18 -21.47 0.26 -12.95
N ILE A 19 -20.37 -0.27 -12.49
CA ILE A 19 -19.03 0.01 -13.02
C ILE A 19 -18.70 -1.14 -13.98
N HIS A 20 -18.21 -0.79 -15.17
CA HIS A 20 -17.75 -1.76 -16.18
C HIS A 20 -16.23 -1.69 -16.29
N PRO A 21 -15.54 -2.84 -16.43
CA PRO A 21 -14.10 -2.85 -16.64
C PRO A 21 -13.70 -2.05 -17.89
N GLN A 22 -12.69 -1.21 -17.77
CA GLN A 22 -12.04 -0.51 -18.87
C GLN A 22 -10.91 -1.41 -19.40
N LEU A 23 -11.10 -1.97 -20.61
CA LEU A 23 -10.18 -2.95 -21.20
C LEU A 23 -9.41 -2.41 -22.42
N ILE A 24 -9.70 -1.18 -22.85
CA ILE A 24 -9.04 -0.58 -24.02
C ILE A 24 -7.76 0.13 -23.53
N PRO A 25 -6.57 -0.31 -23.92
CA PRO A 25 -5.34 0.32 -23.48
C PRO A 25 -5.18 1.72 -24.09
N LEU A 26 -4.49 2.61 -23.36
CA LEU A 26 -4.13 3.97 -23.76
C LEU A 26 -5.30 4.96 -23.86
N THR A 27 -6.44 4.66 -23.23
CA THR A 27 -7.58 5.59 -23.15
C THR A 27 -7.24 6.84 -22.35
N PHE A 28 -6.36 6.74 -21.35
CA PHE A 28 -5.89 7.87 -20.57
C PHE A 28 -5.28 8.99 -21.44
N ILE A 29 -4.68 8.64 -22.59
CA ILE A 29 -4.12 9.63 -23.51
C ILE A 29 -5.25 10.46 -24.13
N LYS A 30 -6.34 9.81 -24.52
CA LYS A 30 -7.52 10.47 -25.07
C LYS A 30 -8.14 11.40 -24.02
N ASP A 31 -8.31 10.92 -22.81
CA ASP A 31 -8.89 11.69 -21.69
C ASP A 31 -8.03 12.92 -21.39
N ILE A 32 -6.70 12.78 -21.36
CA ILE A 32 -5.78 13.91 -21.20
C ILE A 32 -5.93 14.94 -22.34
N VAL A 33 -6.02 14.47 -23.59
CA VAL A 33 -6.16 15.36 -24.74
C VAL A 33 -7.49 16.11 -24.70
N GLU A 34 -8.59 15.43 -24.36
CA GLU A 34 -9.92 16.03 -24.21
C GLU A 34 -9.91 17.08 -23.10
N ASP A 35 -9.39 16.77 -21.93
CA ASP A 35 -9.26 17.69 -20.81
C ASP A 35 -8.39 18.93 -21.13
N LEU A 36 -7.29 18.73 -21.91
CA LEU A 36 -6.43 19.82 -22.35
C LEU A 36 -7.10 20.75 -23.36
N ILE A 37 -7.93 20.19 -24.27
CA ILE A 37 -8.69 20.99 -25.26
C ILE A 37 -9.76 21.85 -24.55
N GLU A 38 -10.36 21.35 -23.48
CA GLU A 38 -11.36 22.11 -22.70
C GLU A 38 -10.74 23.25 -21.89
N LEU A 39 -9.42 23.23 -21.66
CA LEU A 39 -8.72 24.29 -20.95
C LEU A 39 -8.66 25.59 -21.79
N LYS A 40 -9.45 26.60 -21.38
CA LYS A 40 -9.46 27.94 -22.00
C LYS A 40 -8.16 28.72 -21.84
N GLN A 41 -7.30 28.36 -20.88
CA GLN A 41 -6.02 29.01 -20.60
C GLN A 41 -4.99 27.98 -20.16
N ILE A 42 -3.89 27.90 -20.88
CA ILE A 42 -2.77 27.01 -20.59
C ILE A 42 -1.94 27.63 -19.45
N ASN A 43 -2.07 27.06 -18.24
CA ASN A 43 -1.22 27.39 -17.09
C ASN A 43 -0.72 26.06 -16.50
N ILE A 44 0.58 25.94 -16.23
CA ILE A 44 1.22 24.73 -15.70
C ILE A 44 0.50 24.24 -14.43
N LEU A 45 0.14 25.13 -13.51
CA LEU A 45 -0.59 24.77 -12.30
C LEU A 45 -1.96 24.17 -12.59
N LYS A 46 -2.68 24.70 -13.59
CA LYS A 46 -3.97 24.14 -14.00
C LYS A 46 -3.82 22.78 -14.69
N ILE A 47 -2.77 22.60 -15.49
CA ILE A 47 -2.49 21.32 -16.15
C ILE A 47 -2.27 20.20 -15.14
N ILE A 48 -1.46 20.44 -14.10
CA ILE A 48 -1.18 19.43 -13.07
C ILE A 48 -2.42 19.09 -12.24
N THR A 49 -3.39 19.98 -12.15
CA THR A 49 -4.65 19.77 -11.41
C THR A 49 -5.74 19.08 -12.24
N ILE A 50 -5.51 18.85 -13.52
CA ILE A 50 -6.43 18.07 -14.36
C ILE A 50 -6.55 16.64 -13.85
N PRO A 51 -7.77 16.11 -13.60
CA PRO A 51 -7.97 14.79 -13.04
C PRO A 51 -7.25 13.67 -13.81
N SER A 52 -7.31 13.67 -15.13
CA SER A 52 -6.64 12.67 -15.97
C SER A 52 -5.11 12.70 -15.81
N ILE A 53 -4.52 13.90 -15.73
CA ILE A 53 -3.07 14.07 -15.59
C ILE A 53 -2.59 13.72 -14.18
N TYR A 54 -3.22 14.25 -13.13
CA TYR A 54 -2.75 13.98 -11.78
C TYR A 54 -2.91 12.50 -11.41
N THR A 55 -3.93 11.82 -11.93
CA THR A 55 -4.12 10.38 -11.69
C THR A 55 -2.96 9.57 -12.30
N VAL A 56 -2.57 9.87 -13.52
CA VAL A 56 -1.42 9.23 -14.18
C VAL A 56 -0.13 9.48 -13.40
N ILE A 57 0.15 10.74 -13.06
CA ILE A 57 1.35 11.13 -12.31
C ILE A 57 1.37 10.42 -10.94
N PHE A 58 0.23 10.40 -10.25
CA PHE A 58 0.12 9.80 -8.94
C PHE A 58 0.36 8.28 -8.97
N ASN A 59 -0.22 7.58 -9.94
CA ASN A 59 -0.01 6.14 -10.11
C ASN A 59 1.47 5.82 -10.40
N ILE A 60 2.13 6.60 -11.25
CA ILE A 60 3.57 6.49 -11.50
C ILE A 60 4.36 6.66 -10.19
N ILE A 61 4.13 7.76 -9.47
CA ILE A 61 4.86 8.09 -8.23
C ILE A 61 4.63 7.02 -7.15
N MET A 62 3.42 6.49 -7.04
CA MET A 62 3.08 5.43 -6.08
C MET A 62 3.87 4.14 -6.33
N PHE A 63 4.13 3.78 -7.58
CA PHE A 63 4.86 2.56 -7.93
C PHE A 63 6.38 2.75 -8.07
N MET A 64 6.87 3.99 -8.17
CA MET A 64 8.33 4.26 -8.19
C MET A 64 9.08 3.67 -7.00
N PRO A 65 8.62 3.81 -5.73
CA PRO A 65 9.30 3.20 -4.58
C PRO A 65 9.43 1.68 -4.69
N LEU A 66 8.44 0.99 -5.27
CA LEU A 66 8.53 -0.45 -5.52
C LEU A 66 9.70 -0.78 -6.46
N GLY A 67 9.82 -0.05 -7.57
CA GLY A 67 10.93 -0.23 -8.52
C GLY A 67 12.30 0.04 -7.90
N VAL A 68 12.40 1.10 -7.10
CA VAL A 68 13.59 1.42 -6.31
C VAL A 68 13.94 0.27 -5.37
N TYR A 69 12.97 -0.22 -4.62
CA TYR A 69 13.16 -1.28 -3.63
C TYR A 69 13.58 -2.60 -4.27
N LEU A 70 12.91 -3.00 -5.35
CA LEU A 70 13.24 -4.22 -6.08
C LEU A 70 14.65 -4.17 -6.67
N ARG A 71 15.09 -3.02 -7.18
CA ARG A 71 16.42 -2.86 -7.74
C ARG A 71 17.50 -2.75 -6.68
N TYR A 72 17.30 -1.86 -5.71
CA TYR A 72 18.33 -1.53 -4.71
C TYR A 72 18.49 -2.63 -3.67
N TYR A 73 17.39 -3.07 -3.08
CA TYR A 73 17.41 -4.02 -1.97
C TYR A 73 17.46 -5.48 -2.44
N TYR A 74 16.61 -5.86 -3.40
CA TYR A 74 16.57 -7.23 -3.91
C TYR A 74 17.47 -7.51 -5.10
N LYS A 75 18.15 -6.49 -5.64
CA LYS A 75 19.03 -6.61 -6.83
C LYS A 75 18.32 -7.27 -8.02
N CYS A 76 17.03 -7.08 -8.16
CA CYS A 76 16.25 -7.63 -9.26
C CYS A 76 16.74 -7.10 -10.61
N SER A 77 16.61 -7.94 -11.65
CA SER A 77 16.81 -7.51 -13.03
C SER A 77 15.63 -6.66 -13.52
N LEU A 78 15.82 -5.89 -14.59
CA LEU A 78 14.78 -5.07 -15.20
C LEU A 78 13.52 -5.88 -15.50
N LYS A 79 13.68 -7.04 -16.16
CA LYS A 79 12.56 -7.95 -16.49
C LYS A 79 11.77 -8.38 -15.25
N LYS A 80 12.46 -8.78 -14.17
CA LYS A 80 11.82 -9.16 -12.93
C LYS A 80 11.07 -7.99 -12.30
N THR A 81 11.65 -6.79 -12.31
CA THR A 81 10.99 -5.59 -11.78
C THR A 81 9.71 -5.27 -12.53
N ILE A 82 9.73 -5.31 -13.86
CA ILE A 82 8.55 -5.09 -14.71
C ILE A 82 7.46 -6.12 -14.38
N ILE A 83 7.81 -7.42 -14.35
CA ILE A 83 6.85 -8.49 -14.07
C ILE A 83 6.24 -8.35 -12.68
N ILE A 84 7.06 -8.08 -11.66
CA ILE A 84 6.57 -7.92 -10.28
C ILE A 84 5.67 -6.69 -10.17
N SER A 85 6.04 -5.56 -10.78
CA SER A 85 5.21 -4.35 -10.78
C SER A 85 3.86 -4.59 -11.46
N LEU A 86 3.85 -5.29 -12.59
CA LEU A 86 2.63 -5.67 -13.29
C LEU A 86 1.74 -6.60 -12.45
N LEU A 87 2.33 -7.61 -11.81
CA LEU A 87 1.58 -8.55 -10.97
C LEU A 87 0.99 -7.88 -9.73
N ILE A 88 1.73 -6.97 -9.09
CA ILE A 88 1.23 -6.20 -7.94
C ILE A 88 0.12 -5.24 -8.38
N SER A 89 0.28 -4.57 -9.53
CA SER A 89 -0.78 -3.73 -10.09
C SER A 89 -2.04 -4.55 -10.39
N LEU A 90 -1.88 -5.68 -11.06
CA LEU A 90 -2.99 -6.60 -11.34
C LEU A 90 -3.69 -7.09 -10.06
N PHE A 91 -2.92 -7.38 -9.02
CA PHE A 91 -3.48 -7.75 -7.71
C PHE A 91 -4.38 -6.64 -7.15
N PHE A 92 -3.95 -5.38 -7.22
CA PHE A 92 -4.77 -4.25 -6.76
C PHE A 92 -6.04 -4.09 -7.61
N GLU A 93 -5.92 -4.18 -8.94
CA GLU A 93 -7.06 -4.07 -9.85
C GLU A 93 -8.09 -5.20 -9.62
N LEU A 94 -7.64 -6.43 -9.44
CA LEU A 94 -8.52 -7.56 -9.13
C LEU A 94 -9.17 -7.41 -7.75
N THR A 95 -8.45 -6.87 -6.77
CA THR A 95 -8.99 -6.59 -5.44
C THR A 95 -10.14 -5.57 -5.51
N GLN A 96 -10.00 -4.54 -6.36
CA GLN A 96 -11.03 -3.52 -6.56
C GLN A 96 -12.22 -4.09 -7.35
N LEU A 97 -11.96 -4.83 -8.41
CA LEU A 97 -12.98 -5.48 -9.26
C LEU A 97 -13.85 -6.47 -8.49
N THR A 98 -13.24 -7.25 -7.59
CA THR A 98 -13.95 -8.23 -6.76
C THR A 98 -14.68 -7.62 -5.56
N GLY A 99 -14.65 -6.29 -5.40
CA GLY A 99 -15.23 -5.63 -4.25
C GLY A 99 -14.55 -6.06 -2.93
N LEU A 100 -13.20 -6.04 -2.90
CA LEU A 100 -12.39 -6.55 -1.79
C LEU A 100 -12.72 -8.03 -1.47
N TYR A 101 -12.66 -8.87 -2.49
CA TYR A 101 -12.96 -10.31 -2.36
C TYR A 101 -14.32 -10.57 -1.73
N TYR A 102 -15.36 -9.91 -2.27
CA TYR A 102 -16.77 -10.03 -1.86
C TYR A 102 -17.12 -9.43 -0.48
N ILE A 103 -16.22 -8.63 0.14
CA ILE A 103 -16.58 -7.83 1.33
C ILE A 103 -17.64 -6.80 0.95
N TYR A 104 -17.53 -6.22 -0.25
CA TYR A 104 -18.58 -5.40 -0.86
C TYR A 104 -19.46 -6.23 -1.76
N PRO A 105 -20.74 -5.85 -1.90
CA PRO A 105 -21.71 -6.58 -2.74
C PRO A 105 -21.39 -6.50 -4.24
N ARG A 106 -20.53 -5.57 -4.65
CA ARG A 106 -20.04 -5.38 -6.03
C ARG A 106 -18.74 -4.59 -6.05
N ALA A 107 -18.14 -4.47 -7.24
CA ALA A 107 -16.99 -3.60 -7.45
C ALA A 107 -17.29 -2.15 -7.00
N TYR A 108 -16.39 -1.54 -6.26
CA TYR A 108 -16.50 -0.15 -5.81
C TYR A 108 -15.63 0.80 -6.64
N ARG A 109 -14.78 0.25 -7.48
CA ARG A 109 -13.93 0.98 -8.42
C ARG A 109 -13.81 0.21 -9.73
N ASN A 110 -13.54 0.94 -10.81
CA ASN A 110 -13.35 0.35 -12.13
C ASN A 110 -12.02 -0.40 -12.20
N PHE A 111 -12.03 -1.59 -12.81
CA PHE A 111 -10.82 -2.24 -13.26
C PHE A 111 -10.33 -1.52 -14.51
N ASP A 112 -9.07 -1.07 -14.52
CA ASP A 112 -8.51 -0.29 -15.61
C ASP A 112 -7.18 -0.87 -16.11
N VAL A 113 -7.14 -1.23 -17.40
CA VAL A 113 -5.90 -1.71 -18.03
C VAL A 113 -4.85 -0.62 -18.09
N ASP A 114 -5.24 0.64 -18.18
CA ASP A 114 -4.30 1.76 -18.19
C ASP A 114 -3.58 1.90 -16.85
N ASP A 115 -4.25 1.63 -15.72
CA ASP A 115 -3.61 1.60 -14.42
C ASP A 115 -2.53 0.50 -14.33
N LEU A 116 -2.73 -0.66 -14.99
CA LEU A 116 -1.69 -1.69 -15.08
C LEU A 116 -0.44 -1.18 -15.80
N LEU A 117 -0.63 -0.47 -16.90
CA LEU A 117 0.47 0.07 -17.71
C LEU A 117 1.22 1.18 -16.97
N ILE A 118 0.46 2.13 -16.41
CA ILE A 118 0.99 3.31 -15.72
C ILE A 118 1.73 2.93 -14.44
N ASN A 119 1.18 2.02 -13.64
CA ASN A 119 1.81 1.49 -12.44
C ASN A 119 3.10 0.72 -12.78
N THR A 120 3.07 -0.10 -13.84
CA THR A 120 4.25 -0.82 -14.31
C THR A 120 5.33 0.14 -14.78
N LEU A 121 4.95 1.21 -15.48
CA LEU A 121 5.85 2.30 -15.87
C LEU A 121 6.46 2.99 -14.65
N GLY A 122 5.68 3.22 -13.59
CA GLY A 122 6.19 3.75 -12.32
C GLY A 122 7.28 2.85 -11.72
N GLY A 123 7.07 1.54 -11.66
CA GLY A 123 8.08 0.57 -11.23
C GLY A 123 9.34 0.58 -12.09
N LEU A 124 9.18 0.69 -13.42
CA LEU A 124 10.29 0.82 -14.36
C LEU A 124 11.09 2.11 -14.12
N LEU A 125 10.43 3.24 -13.96
CA LEU A 125 11.09 4.53 -13.69
C LEU A 125 11.84 4.50 -12.35
N GLY A 126 11.26 3.91 -11.31
CA GLY A 126 11.95 3.70 -10.04
C GLY A 126 13.24 2.89 -10.18
N TYR A 127 13.18 1.79 -10.97
CA TYR A 127 14.35 0.98 -11.28
C TYR A 127 15.44 1.79 -12.02
N LEU A 128 15.05 2.57 -13.02
CA LEU A 128 15.99 3.37 -13.83
C LEU A 128 16.65 4.48 -13.00
N ILE A 129 15.89 5.17 -12.18
CA ILE A 129 16.38 6.26 -11.32
C ILE A 129 17.40 5.74 -10.30
N ILE A 130 17.13 4.63 -9.63
CA ILE A 130 18.03 4.11 -8.60
C ILE A 130 19.29 3.45 -9.19
N SER A 131 19.24 2.94 -10.42
CA SER A 131 20.33 2.18 -11.03
C SER A 131 21.67 2.92 -11.03
N PRO A 132 21.79 4.21 -11.42
CA PRO A 132 23.05 4.96 -11.30
C PRO A 132 23.38 5.35 -9.86
N ILE A 133 22.38 5.61 -9.03
CA ILE A 133 22.54 6.14 -7.67
C ILE A 133 22.98 5.04 -6.69
N GLN A 134 22.57 3.80 -6.88
CA GLN A 134 22.84 2.68 -5.96
C GLN A 134 24.33 2.46 -5.66
N LYS A 135 25.23 2.90 -6.55
CA LYS A 135 26.68 2.79 -6.35
C LYS A 135 27.20 3.64 -5.19
N HIS A 136 26.48 4.70 -4.84
CA HIS A 136 26.84 5.65 -3.79
C HIS A 136 26.07 5.38 -2.48
N LEU A 137 25.17 4.38 -2.49
CA LEU A 137 24.37 4.02 -1.32
C LEU A 137 24.99 2.81 -0.60
N PRO A 138 24.76 2.66 0.72
CA PRO A 138 25.25 1.51 1.48
C PRO A 138 24.69 0.21 0.89
N THR A 139 25.45 -0.87 0.98
CA THR A 139 24.96 -2.17 0.48
C THR A 139 23.84 -2.71 1.40
N ARG A 140 23.07 -3.68 0.89
CA ARG A 140 22.06 -4.37 1.71
C ARG A 140 22.67 -4.96 2.97
N GLU A 141 23.85 -5.59 2.85
CA GLU A 141 24.56 -6.20 3.97
C GLU A 141 24.98 -5.15 5.02
N ASP A 142 25.40 -3.95 4.58
CA ASP A 142 25.71 -2.85 5.49
C ASP A 142 24.46 -2.36 6.25
N ILE A 143 23.32 -2.27 5.54
CA ILE A 143 22.04 -1.86 6.14
C ILE A 143 21.57 -2.91 7.15
N ASP A 144 21.59 -4.19 6.77
CA ASP A 144 21.14 -5.29 7.61
C ASP A 144 22.05 -5.45 8.86
N THR A 145 23.37 -5.37 8.68
CA THR A 145 24.32 -5.43 9.82
C THR A 145 24.20 -4.22 10.74
N LYS A 146 23.98 -3.02 10.20
CA LYS A 146 23.74 -1.82 10.99
C LYS A 146 22.43 -1.91 11.76
N SER A 147 21.36 -2.36 11.12
CA SER A 147 20.05 -2.53 11.77
C SER A 147 20.07 -3.59 12.85
N LEU A 148 20.81 -4.69 12.67
CA LEU A 148 21.02 -5.71 13.70
C LEU A 148 21.80 -5.14 14.90
N LYS A 149 22.91 -4.41 14.67
CA LYS A 149 23.70 -3.77 15.74
C LYS A 149 22.90 -2.72 16.49
N GLU A 150 22.11 -1.91 15.78
CA GLU A 150 21.23 -0.93 16.40
C GLU A 150 20.06 -1.61 17.10
N GLY A 151 19.59 -2.75 16.56
CA GLY A 151 18.56 -3.58 17.16
C GLY A 151 18.94 -4.15 18.53
N GLN A 152 20.23 -4.43 18.74
CA GLN A 152 20.76 -4.91 20.02
C GLN A 152 20.86 -3.78 21.08
N LYS A 153 20.90 -2.52 20.67
CA LYS A 153 20.88 -1.38 21.58
C LYS A 153 19.45 -1.09 22.01
N VAL A 154 19.08 -1.59 23.17
CA VAL A 154 17.74 -1.35 23.70
C VAL A 154 17.69 -0.01 24.41
N SER A 155 17.29 1.05 23.73
CA SER A 155 17.04 2.35 24.36
C SER A 155 15.74 2.30 25.20
N SER A 156 15.68 3.11 26.27
CA SER A 156 14.48 3.23 27.11
C SER A 156 13.24 3.61 26.29
N LEU A 157 13.41 4.47 25.28
CA LEU A 157 12.35 4.90 24.38
C LEU A 157 11.79 3.74 23.55
N ARG A 158 12.65 2.85 23.05
CA ARG A 158 12.23 1.65 22.34
C ARG A 158 11.46 0.69 23.24
N ARG A 159 11.87 0.52 24.49
CA ARG A 159 11.15 -0.31 25.47
C ARG A 159 9.74 0.25 25.73
N ILE A 160 9.62 1.57 25.90
CA ILE A 160 8.33 2.24 26.11
C ILE A 160 7.44 2.06 24.87
N THR A 161 7.97 2.25 23.67
CA THR A 161 7.21 2.11 22.42
C THR A 161 6.71 0.68 22.22
N LEU A 162 7.56 -0.33 22.49
CA LEU A 162 7.14 -1.74 22.45
C LEU A 162 6.07 -2.04 23.51
N PHE A 163 6.24 -1.58 24.73
CA PHE A 163 5.26 -1.75 25.80
C PHE A 163 3.90 -1.12 25.48
N LEU A 164 3.91 0.10 24.91
CA LEU A 164 2.66 0.74 24.45
C LEU A 164 2.02 -0.02 23.27
N GLY A 165 2.84 -0.54 22.36
CA GLY A 165 2.37 -1.41 21.26
C GLY A 165 1.71 -2.68 21.78
N ASP A 166 2.34 -3.32 22.76
CA ASP A 166 1.80 -4.53 23.40
C ASP A 166 0.48 -4.25 24.12
N ILE A 167 0.38 -3.14 24.85
CA ILE A 167 -0.88 -2.71 25.47
C ILE A 167 -1.97 -2.48 24.42
N PHE A 168 -1.61 -1.82 23.31
CA PHE A 168 -2.57 -1.55 22.24
C PHE A 168 -3.09 -2.83 21.61
N ILE A 169 -2.20 -3.78 21.28
CA ILE A 169 -2.59 -5.10 20.74
C ILE A 169 -3.48 -5.85 21.74
N TYR A 170 -3.13 -5.82 23.01
CA TYR A 170 -3.92 -6.44 24.06
C TYR A 170 -5.34 -5.86 24.17
N LEU A 171 -5.47 -4.53 24.18
CA LEU A 171 -6.78 -3.86 24.21
C LEU A 171 -7.61 -4.21 22.97
N LEU A 172 -6.99 -4.28 21.81
CA LEU A 172 -7.63 -4.68 20.55
C LEU A 172 -8.12 -6.14 20.63
N MET A 173 -7.32 -7.04 21.16
CA MET A 173 -7.70 -8.45 21.38
C MET A 173 -8.87 -8.57 22.37
N ILE A 174 -8.86 -7.84 23.50
CA ILE A 174 -10.00 -7.82 24.44
C ILE A 174 -11.24 -7.30 23.75
N MET A 175 -11.14 -6.23 23.00
CA MET A 175 -12.28 -5.67 22.28
C MET A 175 -12.89 -6.68 21.30
N LEU A 176 -12.06 -7.37 20.51
CA LEU A 176 -12.51 -8.40 19.58
C LEU A 176 -13.18 -9.57 20.30
N VAL A 177 -12.55 -10.07 21.37
CA VAL A 177 -13.11 -11.19 22.16
C VAL A 177 -14.39 -10.79 22.86
N SER A 178 -14.49 -9.55 23.38
CA SER A 178 -15.71 -9.04 24.03
C SER A 178 -16.89 -8.92 23.07
N ILE A 179 -16.62 -8.63 21.80
CA ILE A 179 -17.65 -8.61 20.74
C ILE A 179 -18.14 -10.03 20.43
N LEU A 180 -17.23 -11.01 20.43
CA LEU A 180 -17.56 -12.39 20.08
C LEU A 180 -18.14 -13.19 21.25
N ILE A 181 -17.65 -12.95 22.46
CA ILE A 181 -17.96 -13.74 23.65
C ILE A 181 -18.19 -12.78 24.83
N ASN A 182 -19.44 -12.48 25.10
CA ASN A 182 -19.82 -11.61 26.23
C ASN A 182 -19.66 -12.32 27.58
N ASN A 183 -18.41 -12.67 27.96
CA ASN A 183 -18.11 -13.37 29.19
C ASN A 183 -16.92 -12.72 29.92
N LYS A 184 -17.21 -12.14 31.13
CA LYS A 184 -16.22 -11.45 31.96
C LYS A 184 -15.02 -12.31 32.37
N TYR A 185 -15.20 -13.60 32.55
CA TYR A 185 -14.12 -14.51 32.98
C TYR A 185 -13.10 -14.78 31.87
N ILE A 186 -13.51 -14.76 30.61
CA ILE A 186 -12.61 -14.95 29.47
C ILE A 186 -11.69 -13.73 29.33
N ASN A 187 -12.20 -12.53 29.54
CA ASN A 187 -11.37 -11.32 29.49
C ASN A 187 -10.32 -11.31 30.62
N LEU A 188 -10.66 -11.80 31.79
CA LEU A 188 -9.74 -11.92 32.92
C LEU A 188 -8.64 -12.98 32.64
N SER A 189 -9.01 -14.13 32.09
CA SER A 189 -8.04 -15.19 31.75
C SER A 189 -7.06 -14.77 30.65
N LEU A 190 -7.51 -14.01 29.66
CA LEU A 190 -6.65 -13.41 28.62
C LEU A 190 -5.68 -12.38 29.22
N ALA A 191 -6.10 -11.59 30.20
CA ALA A 191 -5.23 -10.67 30.91
C ALA A 191 -4.09 -11.40 31.63
N VAL A 192 -4.40 -12.45 32.36
CA VAL A 192 -3.41 -13.28 33.06
C VAL A 192 -2.43 -13.90 32.06
N LEU A 193 -2.92 -14.47 30.98
CA LEU A 193 -2.11 -15.11 29.95
C LEU A 193 -1.16 -14.11 29.29
N TYR A 194 -1.63 -12.93 28.97
CA TYR A 194 -0.83 -11.92 28.27
C TYR A 194 0.22 -11.28 29.18
N PHE A 195 -0.16 -10.83 30.37
CA PHE A 195 0.75 -10.07 31.24
C PHE A 195 1.66 -10.91 32.12
N ILE A 196 1.32 -12.19 32.36
CA ILE A 196 2.08 -13.05 33.25
C ILE A 196 2.80 -14.15 32.47
N ILE A 197 2.10 -14.88 31.62
CA ILE A 197 2.62 -16.08 30.98
C ILE A 197 3.56 -15.73 29.81
N ILE A 198 3.18 -14.82 28.93
CA ILE A 198 4.02 -14.47 27.76
C ILE A 198 5.35 -13.85 28.18
N PRO A 199 5.43 -12.85 29.08
CA PRO A 199 6.72 -12.34 29.55
C PRO A 199 7.59 -13.37 30.25
N TYR A 200 6.97 -14.32 31.00
CA TYR A 200 7.71 -15.39 31.65
C TYR A 200 8.45 -16.30 30.67
N PHE A 201 7.84 -16.67 29.57
CA PHE A 201 8.45 -17.50 28.53
C PHE A 201 9.46 -16.74 27.63
N ASN A 202 9.33 -15.43 27.51
CA ASN A 202 10.27 -14.62 26.73
C ASN A 202 11.54 -14.22 27.50
N HIS A 203 11.62 -14.49 28.80
CA HIS A 203 12.79 -14.19 29.65
C HIS A 203 13.74 -15.39 29.83
N ASN A 204 13.36 -16.57 29.36
CA ASN A 204 14.18 -17.77 29.33
C ASN A 204 14.60 -18.09 27.87
#